data_7e6736b1e97f5e96b77f4cf8b5b545a5
#
_entry.id   7e6736b1e97f5e96b77f4cf8b5b545a5
#
_cell.length_a   1.000
_cell.length_b   1.000
_cell.length_c   1.000
_cell.angle_alpha   90.00
_cell.angle_beta   90.00
_cell.angle_gamma   90.00
#
_symmetry.space_group_name_H-M   'P 1'
#
loop_
_entity.id
_entity.type
_entity.pdbx_description
1 polymer ?
#
loop_
_entity_poly.entity_id
_entity_poly.type
_entity_poly.pdbx_seq_one_letter_code
_entity_poly.pdbx_strand_id
1 'polypeptide(L)'
;VPQEEKPAAAPAPEAQVNLTPEEQAMVDQFAEKIDITNSQQVLQYGSACQKKIGDFSEAALAKVSTKDLGEVGNMITDLIGELKSFDAGEEQQKGILGFFKKKGDQLDALKTKYNKAETNVEKIQSMLEAHQVQLLKDIAMLDKMYELNMAYFKELSMYILAGKKKLAEVRACLLYT
;
A
#
# COMPACT_ATOMS: atom_id res chain seq x y z
N VAL A 1 -16.96 29.08 -31.16
CA VAL A 1 -15.95 28.48 -30.26
C VAL A 1 -15.75 27.05 -30.73
N PRO A 2 -14.54 26.66 -31.25
CA PRO A 2 -14.29 25.31 -31.68
C PRO A 2 -14.28 24.39 -30.44
N GLN A 3 -15.03 23.30 -30.51
CA GLN A 3 -14.94 22.22 -29.52
C GLN A 3 -13.62 21.46 -29.73
N GLU A 4 -12.73 21.52 -28.77
CA GLU A 4 -11.55 20.64 -28.72
C GLU A 4 -12.01 19.18 -28.58
N GLU A 5 -11.85 18.43 -29.66
CA GLU A 5 -11.96 16.98 -29.65
C GLU A 5 -10.90 16.40 -28.68
N LYS A 6 -11.37 15.85 -27.57
CA LYS A 6 -10.54 15.11 -26.62
C LYS A 6 -9.89 13.94 -27.37
N PRO A 7 -8.56 13.80 -27.39
CA PRO A 7 -7.91 12.72 -28.09
C PRO A 7 -8.40 11.39 -27.54
N ALA A 8 -8.86 10.51 -28.43
CA ALA A 8 -9.23 9.13 -28.11
C ALA A 8 -8.02 8.46 -27.43
N ALA A 9 -8.24 7.94 -26.23
CA ALA A 9 -7.23 7.20 -25.48
C ALA A 9 -6.72 6.06 -26.40
N ALA A 10 -5.40 5.97 -26.55
CA ALA A 10 -4.75 4.88 -27.26
C ALA A 10 -5.24 3.53 -26.68
N PRO A 11 -5.50 2.51 -27.51
CA PRO A 11 -5.91 1.21 -27.00
C PRO A 11 -4.86 0.69 -26.04
N ALA A 12 -5.27 0.40 -24.81
CA ALA A 12 -4.40 -0.22 -23.82
C ALA A 12 -3.81 -1.52 -24.39
N PRO A 13 -2.53 -1.84 -24.12
CA PRO A 13 -1.94 -3.08 -24.61
C PRO A 13 -2.81 -4.25 -24.18
N GLU A 14 -3.21 -5.07 -25.15
CA GLU A 14 -3.99 -6.27 -24.89
C GLU A 14 -3.16 -7.21 -24.03
N ALA A 15 -3.38 -7.20 -22.73
CA ALA A 15 -2.79 -8.17 -21.82
C ALA A 15 -3.28 -9.55 -22.26
N GLN A 16 -2.38 -10.39 -22.78
CA GLN A 16 -2.68 -11.77 -23.13
C GLN A 16 -2.93 -12.52 -21.83
N VAL A 17 -4.20 -12.71 -21.50
CA VAL A 17 -4.59 -13.50 -20.34
C VAL A 17 -4.61 -14.96 -20.78
N ASN A 18 -3.72 -15.76 -20.22
CA ASN A 18 -3.75 -17.20 -20.40
C ASN A 18 -4.93 -17.78 -19.62
N LEU A 19 -6.02 -18.09 -20.32
CA LEU A 19 -7.19 -18.74 -19.74
C LEU A 19 -7.02 -20.26 -19.79
N THR A 20 -7.48 -20.93 -18.74
CA THR A 20 -7.61 -22.39 -18.76
C THR A 20 -8.75 -22.80 -19.71
N PRO A 21 -8.79 -24.06 -20.19
CA PRO A 21 -9.88 -24.52 -21.04
C PRO A 21 -11.27 -24.35 -20.41
N GLU A 22 -11.36 -24.50 -19.10
CA GLU A 22 -12.60 -24.29 -18.32
C GLU A 22 -13.02 -22.82 -18.32
N GLU A 23 -12.06 -21.91 -18.14
CA GLU A 23 -12.31 -20.47 -18.19
C GLU A 23 -12.68 -20.01 -19.59
N GLN A 24 -12.10 -20.60 -20.62
CA GLN A 24 -12.48 -20.33 -22.00
C GLN A 24 -13.93 -20.78 -22.25
N ALA A 25 -14.32 -21.96 -21.76
CA ALA A 25 -15.71 -22.43 -21.86
C ALA A 25 -16.70 -21.51 -21.13
N MET A 26 -16.29 -20.95 -19.98
CA MET A 26 -17.09 -19.93 -19.27
C MET A 26 -17.24 -18.64 -20.07
N VAL A 27 -16.18 -18.17 -20.73
CA VAL A 27 -16.22 -17.00 -21.62
C VAL A 27 -17.21 -17.25 -22.77
N ASP A 28 -17.18 -18.44 -23.36
CA ASP A 28 -18.05 -18.83 -24.47
C ASP A 28 -19.51 -18.85 -24.03
N GLN A 29 -19.84 -19.53 -22.94
CA GLN A 29 -21.19 -19.56 -22.37
C GLN A 29 -21.70 -18.16 -21.99
N PHE A 30 -20.81 -17.32 -21.52
CA PHE A 30 -21.17 -15.94 -21.14
C PHE A 30 -21.44 -15.09 -22.38
N ALA A 31 -20.66 -15.25 -23.44
CA ALA A 31 -20.86 -14.56 -24.70
C ALA A 31 -22.25 -14.90 -25.35
N GLU A 32 -22.68 -16.14 -25.22
CA GLU A 32 -24.03 -16.59 -25.71
C GLU A 32 -25.17 -15.87 -24.98
N LYS A 33 -24.99 -15.54 -23.68
CA LYS A 33 -26.00 -14.87 -22.84
C LYS A 33 -26.08 -13.35 -23.07
N ILE A 34 -25.17 -12.77 -23.83
CA ILE A 34 -25.19 -11.33 -24.11
C ILE A 34 -26.25 -11.04 -25.16
N ASP A 35 -27.33 -10.35 -24.75
CA ASP A 35 -28.36 -9.86 -25.65
C ASP A 35 -28.09 -8.40 -26.01
N ILE A 36 -27.61 -8.19 -27.26
CA ILE A 36 -27.31 -6.86 -27.79
C ILE A 36 -28.54 -6.02 -28.09
N THR A 37 -29.72 -6.65 -28.20
CA THR A 37 -30.99 -5.95 -28.42
C THR A 37 -31.55 -5.31 -27.16
N ASN A 38 -31.09 -5.77 -26.00
CA ASN A 38 -31.42 -5.22 -24.69
C ASN A 38 -30.46 -4.08 -24.32
N SER A 39 -30.82 -2.84 -24.62
CA SER A 39 -30.01 -1.66 -24.34
C SER A 39 -29.61 -1.55 -22.87
N GLN A 40 -30.46 -1.95 -21.94
CA GLN A 40 -30.16 -1.90 -20.51
C GLN A 40 -29.06 -2.91 -20.11
N GLN A 41 -29.13 -4.12 -20.67
CA GLN A 41 -28.10 -5.14 -20.46
C GLN A 41 -26.74 -4.69 -21.02
N VAL A 42 -26.74 -4.06 -22.17
CA VAL A 42 -25.52 -3.51 -22.79
C VAL A 42 -24.93 -2.39 -21.92
N LEU A 43 -25.73 -1.46 -21.42
CA LEU A 43 -25.29 -0.38 -20.57
C LEU A 43 -24.75 -0.85 -19.21
N GLN A 44 -25.30 -1.94 -18.68
CA GLN A 44 -24.86 -2.52 -17.41
C GLN A 44 -23.74 -3.56 -17.57
N TYR A 45 -23.31 -3.83 -18.80
CA TYR A 45 -22.31 -4.84 -19.07
C TYR A 45 -20.99 -4.55 -18.35
N GLY A 46 -20.52 -5.51 -17.55
CA GLY A 46 -19.28 -5.36 -16.77
C GLY A 46 -19.38 -4.43 -15.54
N SER A 47 -20.50 -3.77 -15.29
CA SER A 47 -20.66 -2.81 -14.19
C SER A 47 -20.41 -3.44 -12.82
N ALA A 48 -20.84 -4.67 -12.61
CA ALA A 48 -20.62 -5.39 -11.35
C ALA A 48 -19.13 -5.68 -11.10
N CYS A 49 -18.39 -6.06 -12.15
CA CYS A 49 -16.94 -6.27 -12.06
C CYS A 49 -16.21 -4.95 -11.82
N GLN A 50 -16.58 -3.89 -12.53
CA GLN A 50 -16.00 -2.56 -12.34
C GLN A 50 -16.25 -2.03 -10.92
N LYS A 51 -17.45 -2.26 -10.37
CA LYS A 51 -17.78 -1.89 -8.99
C LYS A 51 -16.89 -2.62 -7.99
N LYS A 52 -16.70 -3.94 -8.14
CA LYS A 52 -15.79 -4.71 -7.27
C LYS A 52 -14.36 -4.16 -7.28
N ILE A 53 -13.84 -3.77 -8.45
CA ILE A 53 -12.52 -3.18 -8.60
C ILE A 53 -12.47 -1.79 -7.94
N GLY A 54 -13.51 -1.00 -8.10
CA GLY A 54 -13.64 0.32 -7.46
C GLY A 54 -13.64 0.20 -5.93
N ASP A 55 -14.52 -0.63 -5.38
CA ASP A 55 -14.63 -0.87 -3.93
C ASP A 55 -13.31 -1.43 -3.36
N PHE A 56 -12.64 -2.30 -4.11
CA PHE A 56 -11.33 -2.83 -3.75
C PHE A 56 -10.26 -1.73 -3.73
N SER A 57 -10.20 -0.88 -4.75
CA SER A 57 -9.21 0.21 -4.84
C SER A 57 -9.39 1.22 -3.71
N GLU A 58 -10.63 1.56 -3.37
CA GLU A 58 -10.95 2.45 -2.25
C GLU A 58 -10.52 1.85 -0.91
N ALA A 59 -10.85 0.57 -0.69
CA ALA A 59 -10.44 -0.17 0.52
C ALA A 59 -8.91 -0.30 0.62
N ALA A 60 -8.21 -0.47 -0.51
CA ALA A 60 -6.76 -0.51 -0.60
C ALA A 60 -6.13 0.82 -0.18
N LEU A 61 -6.59 1.92 -0.77
CA LEU A 61 -6.09 3.27 -0.47
C LEU A 61 -6.33 3.66 0.98
N ALA A 62 -7.49 3.29 1.55
CA ALA A 62 -7.80 3.57 2.96
C ALA A 62 -6.90 2.81 3.95
N LYS A 63 -6.37 1.65 3.55
CA LYS A 63 -5.55 0.79 4.42
C LYS A 63 -4.05 1.04 4.28
N VAL A 64 -3.57 1.50 3.12
CA VAL A 64 -2.17 1.88 2.91
C VAL A 64 -1.92 3.26 3.51
N SER A 65 -2.05 3.36 4.82
CA SER A 65 -1.60 4.53 5.57
C SER A 65 -0.17 4.27 6.00
N THR A 66 0.78 4.91 5.32
CA THR A 66 2.17 4.96 5.75
C THR A 66 2.22 5.58 7.14
N LYS A 67 2.46 4.76 8.16
CA LYS A 67 2.75 5.27 9.50
C LYS A 67 4.11 5.93 9.47
N ASP A 68 4.11 7.22 9.77
CA ASP A 68 5.32 8.02 9.91
C ASP A 68 6.15 7.51 11.10
N LEU A 69 7.41 7.13 10.83
CA LEU A 69 8.41 6.79 11.84
C LEU A 69 9.06 8.04 12.47
N GLY A 70 8.51 9.23 12.20
CA GLY A 70 9.04 10.50 12.66
C GLY A 70 9.19 10.58 14.19
N GLU A 71 8.26 9.99 14.94
CA GLU A 71 8.32 9.93 16.40
C GLU A 71 9.53 9.11 16.89
N VAL A 72 9.77 7.93 16.29
CA VAL A 72 10.94 7.11 16.58
C VAL A 72 12.23 7.83 16.19
N GLY A 73 12.25 8.49 15.05
CA GLY A 73 13.39 9.29 14.58
C GLY A 73 13.72 10.43 15.55
N ASN A 74 12.72 11.13 16.05
CA ASN A 74 12.90 12.19 17.04
C ASN A 74 13.47 11.64 18.36
N MET A 75 12.92 10.53 18.87
CA MET A 75 13.43 9.90 20.09
C MET A 75 14.88 9.41 19.95
N ILE A 76 15.27 8.89 18.80
CA ILE A 76 16.67 8.51 18.51
C ILE A 76 17.55 9.75 18.49
N THR A 77 17.10 10.85 17.89
CA THR A 77 17.84 12.11 17.82
C THR A 77 18.03 12.69 19.22
N ASP A 78 17.00 12.67 20.05
CA ASP A 78 17.06 13.13 21.44
C ASP A 78 18.03 12.28 22.27
N LEU A 79 17.98 10.95 22.10
CA LEU A 79 18.89 10.02 22.75
C LEU A 79 20.36 10.30 22.37
N ILE A 80 20.64 10.52 21.07
CA ILE A 80 21.97 10.89 20.58
C ILE A 80 22.41 12.21 21.19
N GLY A 81 21.51 13.19 21.30
CA GLY A 81 21.78 14.49 21.96
C GLY A 81 22.12 14.31 23.43
N GLU A 82 21.36 13.49 24.14
CA GLU A 82 21.62 13.16 25.55
C GLU A 82 22.99 12.47 25.72
N LEU A 83 23.30 11.46 24.90
CA LEU A 83 24.58 10.74 24.93
C LEU A 83 25.77 11.66 24.63
N LYS A 84 25.67 12.58 23.68
CA LYS A 84 26.72 13.57 23.39
C LYS A 84 26.95 14.53 24.56
N SER A 85 25.92 14.82 25.35
CA SER A 85 26.05 15.64 26.53
C SER A 85 26.84 14.98 27.68
N PHE A 86 27.02 13.65 27.64
CA PHE A 86 27.90 12.93 28.57
C PHE A 86 29.37 13.24 28.27
N ASP A 87 29.75 13.29 27.00
CA ASP A 87 31.14 13.51 26.55
C ASP A 87 31.59 14.95 26.79
N ALA A 88 30.69 15.90 26.57
CA ALA A 88 31.01 17.34 26.79
C ALA A 88 31.17 17.74 28.26
N GLY A 89 30.69 16.91 29.19
CA GLY A 89 30.82 17.15 30.64
C GLY A 89 32.22 16.85 31.20
N GLU A 90 33.05 16.07 30.52
CA GLU A 90 34.40 15.71 30.96
C GLU A 90 35.46 16.76 30.58
N GLU A 91 35.25 17.58 29.56
CA GLU A 91 36.27 18.54 29.09
C GLU A 91 36.31 19.89 29.82
N GLN A 92 35.31 20.24 30.63
CA GLN A 92 35.22 21.57 31.23
C GLN A 92 35.73 21.71 32.68
N GLN A 93 36.33 20.68 33.29
CA GLN A 93 36.83 20.82 34.69
C GLN A 93 38.32 20.55 34.84
N LYS A 94 39.15 21.46 34.30
CA LYS A 94 40.54 21.57 34.68
C LYS A 94 40.70 22.61 35.80
N GLY A 95 40.43 22.20 37.06
CA GLY A 95 40.72 23.02 38.25
C GLY A 95 40.85 22.11 39.47
N ILE A 96 42.07 22.05 40.04
CA ILE A 96 42.49 21.11 41.08
C ILE A 96 41.76 21.29 42.42
N LEU A 97 41.10 22.42 42.68
CA LEU A 97 40.43 22.75 43.95
C LEU A 97 38.92 22.41 44.01
N GLY A 98 38.29 22.01 42.89
CA GLY A 98 36.87 21.56 42.84
C GLY A 98 36.68 20.08 43.12
N PHE A 99 37.75 19.29 43.19
CA PHE A 99 37.70 17.83 43.10
C PHE A 99 37.17 17.11 44.36
N PHE A 100 37.17 17.79 45.52
CA PHE A 100 36.87 17.11 46.79
C PHE A 100 35.47 17.32 47.35
N LYS A 101 34.66 18.24 46.83
CA LYS A 101 33.36 18.59 47.41
C LYS A 101 32.13 18.14 46.62
N LYS A 102 32.31 17.53 45.43
CA LYS A 102 31.21 17.24 44.50
C LYS A 102 31.12 15.79 43.99
N LYS A 103 31.86 14.84 44.55
CA LYS A 103 31.83 13.45 44.04
C LYS A 103 30.48 12.75 44.21
N GLY A 104 29.71 13.04 45.24
CA GLY A 104 28.37 12.48 45.44
C GLY A 104 27.35 12.99 44.41
N ASP A 105 27.27 14.32 44.27
CA ASP A 105 26.29 14.95 43.37
C ASP A 105 26.54 14.68 41.89
N GLN A 106 27.82 14.53 41.50
CA GLN A 106 28.16 14.16 40.10
C GLN A 106 27.84 12.72 39.76
N LEU A 107 28.06 11.80 40.72
CA LEU A 107 27.71 10.39 40.50
C LEU A 107 26.19 10.20 40.41
N ASP A 108 25.44 10.90 41.25
CA ASP A 108 23.98 10.86 41.23
C ASP A 108 23.39 11.50 39.94
N ALA A 109 23.98 12.61 39.49
CA ALA A 109 23.62 13.23 38.21
C ALA A 109 23.93 12.32 37.02
N LEU A 110 25.09 11.64 37.02
CA LEU A 110 25.48 10.69 36.01
C LEU A 110 24.52 9.48 36.00
N LYS A 111 24.22 8.96 37.19
CA LYS A 111 23.26 7.84 37.35
C LYS A 111 21.85 8.20 36.84
N THR A 112 21.42 9.43 37.17
CA THR A 112 20.10 9.90 36.68
C THR A 112 20.07 10.04 35.17
N LYS A 113 21.12 10.56 34.53
CA LYS A 113 21.24 10.64 33.08
C LYS A 113 21.28 9.26 32.46
N TYR A 114 22.04 8.31 33.03
CA TYR A 114 22.12 6.94 32.56
C TYR A 114 20.75 6.24 32.60
N ASN A 115 20.05 6.33 33.74
CA ASN A 115 18.71 5.75 33.89
C ASN A 115 17.71 6.36 32.87
N LYS A 116 17.83 7.66 32.58
CA LYS A 116 17.01 8.32 31.59
C LYS A 116 17.30 7.81 30.18
N ALA A 117 18.57 7.65 29.82
CA ALA A 117 18.98 7.09 28.52
C ALA A 117 18.51 5.62 28.39
N GLU A 118 18.65 4.79 29.43
CA GLU A 118 18.16 3.43 29.48
C GLU A 118 16.65 3.37 29.24
N THR A 119 15.87 4.20 29.96
CA THR A 119 14.41 4.29 29.76
C THR A 119 14.03 4.71 28.33
N ASN A 120 14.79 5.62 27.72
CA ASN A 120 14.56 6.05 26.35
C ASN A 120 14.88 4.93 25.34
N VAL A 121 15.94 4.15 25.56
CA VAL A 121 16.27 2.97 24.74
C VAL A 121 15.16 1.93 24.82
N GLU A 122 14.66 1.62 26.03
CA GLU A 122 13.55 0.68 26.22
C GLU A 122 12.26 1.13 25.49
N LYS A 123 11.95 2.43 25.55
CA LYS A 123 10.81 2.99 24.80
C LYS A 123 10.99 2.86 23.30
N ILE A 124 12.17 3.20 22.78
CA ILE A 124 12.50 3.07 21.36
C ILE A 124 12.37 1.60 20.93
N GLN A 125 12.91 0.67 21.70
CA GLN A 125 12.79 -0.77 21.44
C GLN A 125 11.32 -1.20 21.37
N SER A 126 10.52 -0.84 22.36
CA SER A 126 9.10 -1.18 22.39
C SER A 126 8.32 -0.62 21.19
N MET A 127 8.63 0.62 20.79
CA MET A 127 8.01 1.23 19.61
C MET A 127 8.43 0.52 18.32
N LEU A 128 9.71 0.17 18.17
CA LEU A 128 10.19 -0.56 17.01
C LEU A 128 9.57 -1.96 16.91
N GLU A 129 9.42 -2.66 18.03
CA GLU A 129 8.71 -3.95 18.08
C GLU A 129 7.24 -3.82 17.65
N ALA A 130 6.55 -2.78 18.13
CA ALA A 130 5.18 -2.51 17.72
C ALA A 130 5.07 -2.18 16.21
N HIS A 131 6.02 -1.41 15.67
CA HIS A 131 6.10 -1.12 14.25
C HIS A 131 6.39 -2.38 13.43
N GLN A 132 7.28 -3.25 13.89
CA GLN A 132 7.58 -4.52 13.23
C GLN A 132 6.32 -5.40 13.12
N VAL A 133 5.56 -5.54 14.20
CA VAL A 133 4.29 -6.27 14.20
C VAL A 133 3.29 -5.65 13.21
N GLN A 134 3.21 -4.33 13.16
CA GLN A 134 2.33 -3.64 12.22
C GLN A 134 2.75 -3.87 10.77
N LEU A 135 4.05 -3.76 10.46
CA LEU A 135 4.58 -4.03 9.12
C LEU A 135 4.30 -5.46 8.65
N LEU A 136 4.42 -6.45 9.53
CA LEU A 136 4.07 -7.83 9.20
C LEU A 136 2.58 -7.99 8.87
N LYS A 137 1.70 -7.30 9.58
CA LYS A 137 0.26 -7.26 9.26
C LYS A 137 0.00 -6.57 7.93
N ASP A 138 0.70 -5.48 7.65
CA ASP A 138 0.56 -4.73 6.41
C ASP A 138 1.04 -5.55 5.22
N ILE A 139 2.15 -6.30 5.35
CA ILE A 139 2.64 -7.24 4.33
C ILE A 139 1.58 -8.30 4.04
N ALA A 140 1.07 -9.00 5.07
CA ALA A 140 0.04 -10.03 4.89
C ALA A 140 -1.23 -9.47 4.23
N MET A 141 -1.60 -8.23 4.56
CA MET A 141 -2.72 -7.54 3.93
C MET A 141 -2.44 -7.23 2.45
N LEU A 142 -1.24 -6.75 2.12
CA LEU A 142 -0.84 -6.45 0.75
C LEU A 142 -0.80 -7.71 -0.12
N ASP A 143 -0.31 -8.83 0.42
CA ASP A 143 -0.33 -10.13 -0.26
C ASP A 143 -1.77 -10.55 -0.59
N LYS A 144 -2.67 -10.43 0.38
CA LYS A 144 -4.10 -10.70 0.16
C LYS A 144 -4.72 -9.79 -0.89
N MET A 145 -4.34 -8.51 -0.89
CA MET A 145 -4.81 -7.54 -1.88
C MET A 145 -4.27 -7.86 -3.27
N TYR A 146 -3.02 -8.32 -3.38
CA TYR A 146 -2.45 -8.77 -4.65
C TYR A 146 -3.23 -9.95 -5.23
N GLU A 147 -3.52 -10.98 -4.43
CA GLU A 147 -4.33 -12.13 -4.87
C GLU A 147 -5.71 -11.70 -5.37
N LEU A 148 -6.40 -10.83 -4.64
CA LEU A 148 -7.70 -10.30 -5.03
C LEU A 148 -7.63 -9.47 -6.32
N ASN A 149 -6.61 -8.65 -6.47
CA ASN A 149 -6.39 -7.86 -7.69
C ASN A 149 -6.20 -8.77 -8.92
N MET A 150 -5.41 -9.83 -8.77
CA MET A 150 -5.23 -10.82 -9.85
C MET A 150 -6.54 -11.52 -10.23
N ALA A 151 -7.37 -11.87 -9.24
CA ALA A 151 -8.68 -12.48 -9.49
C ALA A 151 -9.62 -11.52 -10.22
N TYR A 152 -9.68 -10.24 -9.81
CA TYR A 152 -10.51 -9.23 -10.47
C TYR A 152 -10.01 -8.88 -11.87
N PHE A 153 -8.69 -8.81 -12.06
CA PHE A 153 -8.11 -8.63 -13.38
C PHE A 153 -8.52 -9.74 -14.33
N LYS A 154 -8.49 -10.99 -13.86
CA LYS A 154 -8.89 -12.16 -14.63
C LYS A 154 -10.39 -12.12 -14.95
N GLU A 155 -11.23 -11.84 -13.97
CA GLU A 155 -12.69 -11.68 -14.16
C GLU A 155 -13.00 -10.61 -15.22
N LEU A 156 -12.40 -9.44 -15.11
CA LEU A 156 -12.59 -8.34 -16.06
C LEU A 156 -12.13 -8.74 -17.47
N SER A 157 -11.02 -9.44 -17.58
CA SER A 157 -10.49 -9.91 -18.86
C SER A 157 -11.45 -10.90 -19.54
N MET A 158 -12.08 -11.79 -18.76
CA MET A 158 -13.11 -12.71 -19.27
C MET A 158 -14.34 -11.95 -19.79
N TYR A 159 -14.78 -10.89 -19.09
CA TYR A 159 -15.85 -10.01 -19.58
C TYR A 159 -15.47 -9.36 -20.91
N ILE A 160 -14.27 -8.83 -21.03
CA ILE A 160 -13.79 -8.20 -22.27
C ILE A 160 -13.76 -9.21 -23.42
N LEU A 161 -13.25 -10.41 -23.18
CA LEU A 161 -13.18 -11.48 -24.20
C LEU A 161 -14.57 -11.94 -24.66
N ALA A 162 -15.50 -12.12 -23.72
CA ALA A 162 -16.89 -12.49 -24.06
C ALA A 162 -17.58 -11.40 -24.88
N GLY A 163 -17.39 -10.13 -24.52
CA GLY A 163 -17.92 -9.01 -25.30
C GLY A 163 -17.31 -8.92 -26.70
N LYS A 164 -16.00 -9.11 -26.84
CA LYS A 164 -15.30 -9.14 -28.14
C LYS A 164 -15.81 -10.28 -29.01
N LYS A 165 -16.00 -11.49 -28.44
CA LYS A 165 -16.56 -12.65 -29.16
C LYS A 165 -17.96 -12.35 -29.67
N LYS A 166 -18.84 -11.86 -28.79
CA LYS A 166 -20.21 -11.49 -29.19
C LYS A 166 -20.25 -10.45 -30.29
N LEU A 167 -19.40 -9.42 -30.18
CA LEU A 167 -19.30 -8.39 -31.21
C LEU A 167 -18.84 -8.94 -32.56
N ALA A 168 -17.91 -9.89 -32.57
CA ALA A 168 -17.44 -10.54 -33.78
C ALA A 168 -18.57 -11.38 -34.44
N GLU A 169 -19.32 -12.13 -33.64
CA GLU A 169 -20.48 -12.91 -34.13
C GLU A 169 -21.53 -12.00 -34.77
N VAL A 170 -21.89 -10.91 -34.11
CA VAL A 170 -22.87 -9.96 -34.64
C VAL A 170 -22.39 -9.29 -35.92
N ARG A 171 -21.13 -8.89 -36.00
CA ARG A 171 -20.54 -8.31 -37.20
C ARG A 171 -20.54 -9.29 -38.37
N ALA A 172 -20.20 -10.57 -38.12
CA ALA A 172 -20.29 -11.61 -39.15
C ALA A 172 -21.72 -11.78 -39.64
N CYS A 173 -22.69 -11.82 -38.74
CA CYS A 173 -24.11 -11.95 -39.13
C CYS A 173 -24.60 -10.77 -40.01
N LEU A 174 -24.22 -9.55 -39.67
CA LEU A 174 -24.58 -8.34 -40.44
C LEU A 174 -23.94 -8.26 -41.83
N LEU A 175 -22.78 -8.90 -42.04
CA LEU A 175 -22.10 -8.91 -43.33
C LEU A 175 -22.73 -9.96 -44.32
N TYR A 176 -23.51 -10.91 -43.82
CA TYR A 176 -24.16 -11.94 -44.61
C TYR A 176 -25.66 -11.66 -44.86
N THR A 177 -26.19 -10.55 -44.36
CA THR A 177 -27.57 -10.11 -44.57
C THR A 177 -27.60 -8.92 -45.52
#